data_94490a1f3caa83a09eda6352a5af3ab6
#
_entry.id   94490a1f3caa83a09eda6352a5af3ab6
#
_cell.length_a   1.000
_cell.length_b   1.000
_cell.length_c   1.000
_cell.angle_alpha   90.00
_cell.angle_beta   90.00
_cell.angle_gamma   90.00
#
_symmetry.space_group_name_H-M   'P 1'
#
loop_
_entity.id
_entity.type
_entity.pdbx_description
1 polymer ?
#
loop_
_entity_poly.entity_id
_entity_poly.type
_entity_poly.pdbx_seq_one_letter_code
_entity_poly.pdbx_strand_id
1 'polypeptide(L)'
;GKKYIETIINSIAEPIIGLSKERKILFVNDEALTVLNLTRENIIDKPAPEVALKNDLLRRLIRQLVHPDDNKDPLKIYADNKESYFQVKYIPINVNRQTGLESKYVGDVILLKNVTEFKEKDIAKTTFISTISHELKTPISAIMMSLKLLEDNRIGKLNTEQESLSRNIKENSDRLLEITSELLKMSQVESGKLYLNPKITKPIELINYAIKANQVQAERFNCQIEVEYPEKIAKLFVDSEKIAWVVTNLLSNAIRYSSENGRIIIGARQIDKAVEIYVKDFGKGIDSRYHESIFDHYFRVPGTKVQGSGLGLAISKDFVEAHGGTIRIESEVG
;
A
#
# COMPACT_ATOMS: atom_id res chain seq x y z
N GLY A 1 -35.84 18.10 -28.70
CA GLY A 1 -35.43 17.29 -27.54
C GLY A 1 -34.24 16.37 -27.83
N LYS A 2 -34.41 15.38 -28.73
CA LYS A 2 -33.37 14.34 -28.97
C LYS A 2 -32.05 14.93 -29.50
N LYS A 3 -32.11 15.82 -30.44
CA LYS A 3 -30.94 16.48 -31.06
C LYS A 3 -30.14 17.35 -30.06
N TYR A 4 -30.83 17.97 -29.11
CA TYR A 4 -30.23 18.78 -28.08
C TYR A 4 -29.44 17.93 -27.06
N ILE A 5 -30.00 16.78 -26.68
CA ILE A 5 -29.34 15.81 -25.76
C ILE A 5 -28.08 15.20 -26.42
N GLU A 6 -28.18 14.84 -27.71
CA GLU A 6 -27.03 14.35 -28.49
C GLU A 6 -25.91 15.39 -28.54
N THR A 7 -26.24 16.67 -28.74
CA THR A 7 -25.23 17.73 -28.73
C THR A 7 -24.55 17.87 -27.38
N ILE A 8 -25.30 17.80 -26.28
CA ILE A 8 -24.75 17.86 -24.94
C ILE A 8 -23.80 16.67 -24.68
N ILE A 9 -24.24 15.46 -25.01
CA ILE A 9 -23.44 14.24 -24.80
C ILE A 9 -22.17 14.29 -25.65
N ASN A 10 -22.20 14.76 -26.86
CA ASN A 10 -21.02 14.91 -27.72
C ASN A 10 -20.11 16.08 -27.33
N SER A 11 -20.59 17.03 -26.52
CA SER A 11 -19.71 18.07 -25.95
C SER A 11 -18.87 17.62 -24.77
N ILE A 12 -19.16 16.43 -24.22
CA ILE A 12 -18.41 15.87 -23.12
C ILE A 12 -17.15 15.19 -23.67
N ALA A 13 -15.99 15.61 -23.16
CA ALA A 13 -14.69 15.14 -23.61
C ALA A 13 -14.34 13.70 -23.13
N GLU A 14 -15.10 13.18 -22.20
CA GLU A 14 -14.91 11.82 -21.70
C GLU A 14 -15.78 10.83 -22.48
N PRO A 15 -15.27 9.61 -22.82
CA PRO A 15 -16.08 8.57 -23.44
C PRO A 15 -17.29 8.17 -22.58
N ILE A 16 -18.49 8.21 -23.18
CA ILE A 16 -19.75 7.86 -22.51
C ILE A 16 -20.52 6.84 -23.34
N ILE A 17 -21.00 5.78 -22.69
CA ILE A 17 -21.84 4.74 -23.27
C ILE A 17 -23.08 4.59 -22.40
N GLY A 18 -24.26 4.73 -22.98
CA GLY A 18 -25.52 4.49 -22.28
C GLY A 18 -26.13 3.16 -22.67
N LEU A 19 -26.50 2.35 -21.68
CA LEU A 19 -27.14 1.07 -21.85
C LEU A 19 -28.55 1.07 -21.29
N SER A 20 -29.49 0.41 -21.98
CA SER A 20 -30.80 0.12 -21.42
C SER A 20 -30.74 -0.98 -20.35
N LYS A 21 -31.86 -1.18 -19.67
CA LYS A 21 -32.05 -2.29 -18.73
C LYS A 21 -31.78 -3.67 -19.38
N GLU A 22 -32.12 -3.81 -20.66
CA GLU A 22 -31.93 -5.01 -21.47
C GLU A 22 -30.53 -5.07 -22.12
N ARG A 23 -29.60 -4.19 -21.72
CA ARG A 23 -28.23 -4.11 -22.25
C ARG A 23 -28.13 -3.71 -23.71
N LYS A 24 -29.12 -2.98 -24.26
CA LYS A 24 -29.00 -2.32 -25.57
C LYS A 24 -28.24 -1.01 -25.44
N ILE A 25 -27.41 -0.70 -26.42
CA ILE A 25 -26.68 0.56 -26.48
C ILE A 25 -27.63 1.66 -26.97
N LEU A 26 -27.98 2.55 -26.03
CA LEU A 26 -28.93 3.64 -26.30
C LEU A 26 -28.26 4.86 -26.90
N PHE A 27 -27.09 5.19 -26.43
CA PHE A 27 -26.28 6.31 -26.89
C PHE A 27 -24.81 6.11 -26.65
N VAL A 28 -23.99 6.74 -27.46
CA VAL A 28 -22.54 6.86 -27.32
C VAL A 28 -22.14 8.24 -27.79
N ASN A 29 -21.13 8.85 -27.19
CA ASN A 29 -20.54 10.06 -27.74
C ASN A 29 -19.38 9.75 -28.68
N ASP A 30 -18.90 10.76 -29.40
CA ASP A 30 -17.86 10.61 -30.42
C ASP A 30 -16.54 10.13 -29.80
N GLU A 31 -16.23 10.54 -28.57
CA GLU A 31 -15.07 10.06 -27.83
C GLU A 31 -15.15 8.56 -27.54
N ALA A 32 -16.32 8.05 -27.16
CA ALA A 32 -16.54 6.61 -26.97
C ALA A 32 -16.40 5.83 -28.28
N LEU A 33 -16.87 6.35 -29.38
CA LEU A 33 -16.68 5.73 -30.69
C LEU A 33 -15.21 5.64 -31.08
N THR A 34 -14.44 6.69 -30.82
CA THR A 34 -13.00 6.72 -31.07
C THR A 34 -12.26 5.67 -30.25
N VAL A 35 -12.52 5.62 -28.94
CA VAL A 35 -11.86 4.66 -28.02
C VAL A 35 -12.25 3.21 -28.36
N LEU A 36 -13.51 2.97 -28.69
CA LEU A 36 -14.00 1.64 -29.10
C LEU A 36 -13.57 1.26 -30.52
N ASN A 37 -13.13 2.23 -31.32
CA ASN A 37 -12.88 2.07 -32.76
C ASN A 37 -14.06 1.48 -33.50
N LEU A 38 -15.25 2.04 -33.26
CA LEU A 38 -16.51 1.65 -33.84
C LEU A 38 -17.22 2.86 -34.45
N THR A 39 -18.14 2.60 -35.39
CA THR A 39 -19.03 3.64 -35.96
C THR A 39 -20.39 3.61 -35.28
N ARG A 40 -21.07 4.76 -35.21
CA ARG A 40 -22.37 4.90 -34.57
C ARG A 40 -23.42 3.94 -35.13
N GLU A 41 -23.42 3.74 -36.42
CA GLU A 41 -24.34 2.86 -37.13
C GLU A 41 -24.19 1.39 -36.74
N ASN A 42 -22.99 1.01 -36.34
CA ASN A 42 -22.66 -0.37 -35.99
C ASN A 42 -23.04 -0.76 -34.54
N ILE A 43 -23.38 0.22 -33.69
CA ILE A 43 -23.58 -0.05 -32.27
C ILE A 43 -24.88 0.48 -31.69
N ILE A 44 -25.48 1.54 -32.21
CA ILE A 44 -26.72 2.10 -31.67
C ILE A 44 -27.88 1.12 -31.85
N ASP A 45 -28.71 1.00 -30.82
CA ASP A 45 -29.85 0.10 -30.69
C ASP A 45 -29.52 -1.40 -30.76
N LYS A 46 -28.24 -1.75 -30.78
CA LYS A 46 -27.78 -3.16 -30.75
C LYS A 46 -27.56 -3.63 -29.34
N PRO A 47 -27.74 -4.95 -29.07
CA PRO A 47 -27.38 -5.55 -27.80
C PRO A 47 -25.86 -5.42 -27.56
N ALA A 48 -25.48 -4.85 -26.43
CA ALA A 48 -24.06 -4.67 -26.09
C ALA A 48 -23.28 -6.02 -26.05
N PRO A 49 -23.83 -7.13 -25.56
CA PRO A 49 -23.13 -8.42 -25.61
C PRO A 49 -22.83 -8.90 -27.05
N GLU A 50 -23.68 -8.60 -28.01
CA GLU A 50 -23.46 -8.95 -29.42
C GLU A 50 -22.33 -8.13 -30.03
N VAL A 51 -22.31 -6.84 -29.81
CA VAL A 51 -21.21 -5.95 -30.23
C VAL A 51 -19.91 -6.31 -29.54
N ALA A 52 -19.97 -6.71 -28.29
CA ALA A 52 -18.83 -7.13 -27.48
C ALA A 52 -18.14 -8.40 -28.00
N LEU A 53 -18.82 -9.25 -28.78
CA LEU A 53 -18.21 -10.43 -29.40
C LEU A 53 -17.03 -10.05 -30.32
N LYS A 54 -17.11 -8.87 -30.93
CA LYS A 54 -16.10 -8.36 -31.90
C LYS A 54 -15.30 -7.18 -31.35
N ASN A 55 -15.53 -6.79 -30.11
CA ASN A 55 -14.86 -5.63 -29.50
C ASN A 55 -14.37 -5.98 -28.09
N ASP A 56 -13.07 -6.07 -27.94
CA ASP A 56 -12.41 -6.52 -26.71
C ASP A 56 -12.63 -5.55 -25.54
N LEU A 57 -12.55 -4.24 -25.81
CA LEU A 57 -12.78 -3.22 -24.79
C LEU A 57 -14.22 -3.25 -24.28
N LEU A 58 -15.20 -3.27 -25.17
CA LEU A 58 -16.61 -3.33 -24.79
C LEU A 58 -16.93 -4.62 -24.02
N ARG A 59 -16.31 -5.74 -24.38
CA ARG A 59 -16.41 -7.01 -23.65
C ARG A 59 -15.92 -6.88 -22.23
N ARG A 60 -14.78 -6.24 -22.01
CA ARG A 60 -14.21 -6.00 -20.68
C ARG A 60 -15.11 -5.10 -19.85
N LEU A 61 -15.66 -4.02 -20.43
CA LEU A 61 -16.57 -3.11 -19.75
C LEU A 61 -17.87 -3.78 -19.32
N ILE A 62 -18.48 -4.58 -20.18
CA ILE A 62 -19.72 -5.31 -19.87
C ILE A 62 -19.46 -6.41 -18.83
N ARG A 63 -18.35 -7.10 -18.93
CA ARG A 63 -17.96 -8.12 -17.94
C ARG A 63 -17.84 -7.52 -16.53
N GLN A 64 -17.22 -6.36 -16.39
CA GLN A 64 -17.10 -5.67 -15.09
C GLN A 64 -18.46 -5.17 -14.58
N LEU A 65 -19.38 -4.81 -15.47
CA LEU A 65 -20.74 -4.38 -15.10
C LEU A 65 -21.55 -5.57 -14.55
N VAL A 66 -21.41 -6.76 -15.13
CA VAL A 66 -22.15 -7.98 -14.73
C VAL A 66 -21.49 -8.64 -13.50
N HIS A 67 -20.18 -8.64 -13.46
CA HIS A 67 -19.39 -9.19 -12.37
C HIS A 67 -18.43 -8.10 -11.86
N PRO A 68 -18.91 -7.23 -10.93
CA PRO A 68 -18.06 -6.20 -10.36
C PRO A 68 -16.89 -6.87 -9.62
N ASP A 69 -15.71 -6.72 -10.18
CA ASP A 69 -14.48 -7.04 -9.47
C ASP A 69 -14.18 -5.94 -8.46
N ASP A 70 -13.66 -6.30 -7.29
CA ASP A 70 -13.16 -5.33 -6.30
C ASP A 70 -11.91 -4.59 -6.77
N ASN A 71 -11.39 -4.98 -7.93
CA ASN A 71 -10.24 -4.35 -8.55
C ASN A 71 -10.63 -3.01 -9.18
N LYS A 72 -10.24 -1.92 -8.51
CA LYS A 72 -10.45 -0.53 -8.94
C LYS A 72 -9.33 0.01 -9.83
N ASP A 73 -8.44 -0.84 -10.33
CA ASP A 73 -7.32 -0.42 -11.16
C ASP A 73 -7.81 0.14 -12.51
N PRO A 74 -7.17 1.22 -13.03
CA PRO A 74 -7.49 1.74 -14.34
C PRO A 74 -7.30 0.70 -15.44
N LEU A 75 -8.19 0.71 -16.44
CA LEU A 75 -8.03 -0.12 -17.63
C LEU A 75 -6.91 0.43 -18.51
N LYS A 76 -5.99 -0.43 -18.91
CA LYS A 76 -4.98 -0.12 -19.92
C LYS A 76 -5.55 -0.41 -21.31
N ILE A 77 -5.63 0.62 -22.13
CA ILE A 77 -6.22 0.59 -23.47
C ILE A 77 -5.23 1.18 -24.45
N TYR A 78 -5.11 0.57 -25.61
CA TYR A 78 -4.39 1.15 -26.74
C TYR A 78 -5.35 1.98 -27.59
N ALA A 79 -5.24 3.30 -27.50
CA ALA A 79 -6.05 4.25 -28.25
C ALA A 79 -5.17 5.34 -28.86
N ASP A 80 -5.48 5.82 -30.07
CA ASP A 80 -4.73 6.87 -30.78
C ASP A 80 -3.22 6.55 -30.92
N ASN A 81 -2.86 5.30 -31.22
CA ASN A 81 -1.49 4.81 -31.29
C ASN A 81 -0.68 4.99 -30.01
N LYS A 82 -1.35 5.13 -28.87
CA LYS A 82 -0.76 5.30 -27.56
C LYS A 82 -1.45 4.40 -26.53
N GLU A 83 -0.65 3.82 -25.63
CA GLU A 83 -1.20 3.20 -24.42
C GLU A 83 -1.79 4.27 -23.51
N SER A 84 -3.04 4.10 -23.12
CA SER A 84 -3.76 5.01 -22.26
C SER A 84 -4.43 4.26 -21.11
N TYR A 85 -4.56 4.94 -19.97
CA TYR A 85 -5.22 4.41 -18.79
C TYR A 85 -6.54 5.10 -18.56
N PHE A 86 -7.61 4.32 -18.41
CA PHE A 86 -8.96 4.83 -18.16
C PHE A 86 -9.54 4.28 -16.88
N GLN A 87 -10.01 5.19 -16.03
CA GLN A 87 -10.85 4.85 -14.88
C GLN A 87 -12.28 4.65 -15.35
N VAL A 88 -12.86 3.51 -15.06
CA VAL A 88 -14.24 3.19 -15.44
C VAL A 88 -15.18 3.51 -14.29
N LYS A 89 -16.27 4.22 -14.58
CA LYS A 89 -17.34 4.49 -13.64
C LYS A 89 -18.66 4.01 -14.22
N TYR A 90 -19.37 3.19 -13.45
CA TYR A 90 -20.71 2.71 -13.77
C TYR A 90 -21.74 3.51 -12.97
N ILE A 91 -22.67 4.16 -13.65
CA ILE A 91 -23.69 5.02 -13.05
C ILE A 91 -25.06 4.43 -13.37
N PRO A 92 -25.76 3.83 -12.39
CA PRO A 92 -27.11 3.35 -12.60
C PRO A 92 -28.08 4.53 -12.77
N ILE A 93 -28.94 4.44 -13.80
CA ILE A 93 -29.96 5.45 -14.07
C ILE A 93 -31.28 4.99 -13.47
N ASN A 94 -31.80 5.79 -12.54
CA ASN A 94 -33.08 5.59 -11.92
C ASN A 94 -34.01 6.78 -12.27
N VAL A 95 -35.24 6.49 -12.71
CA VAL A 95 -36.24 7.49 -12.98
C VAL A 95 -37.26 7.53 -11.84
N ASN A 96 -37.41 8.70 -11.24
CA ASN A 96 -38.42 8.93 -10.20
C ASN A 96 -39.75 9.19 -10.90
N ARG A 97 -40.80 8.42 -10.60
CA ARG A 97 -42.17 8.76 -11.01
C ARG A 97 -42.67 9.89 -10.11
N GLN A 98 -43.32 10.90 -10.71
CA GLN A 98 -43.84 12.10 -10.03
C GLN A 98 -44.84 11.85 -8.90
N THR A 99 -45.25 10.63 -8.66
CA THR A 99 -46.28 10.23 -7.69
C THR A 99 -45.86 8.99 -6.93
N GLY A 100 -44.82 9.10 -6.08
CA GLY A 100 -44.54 8.00 -5.17
C GLY A 100 -43.04 7.67 -5.01
N LEU A 101 -42.70 7.09 -3.90
CA LEU A 101 -41.37 6.78 -3.37
C LEU A 101 -40.58 5.71 -4.13
N GLU A 102 -41.04 5.19 -5.28
CA GLU A 102 -40.35 4.14 -6.04
C GLU A 102 -39.55 4.71 -7.21
N SER A 103 -38.24 4.65 -7.12
CA SER A 103 -37.34 4.87 -8.25
C SER A 103 -37.27 3.61 -9.11
N LYS A 104 -37.51 3.75 -10.44
CA LYS A 104 -37.41 2.64 -11.40
C LYS A 104 -36.06 2.68 -12.09
N TYR A 105 -35.28 1.61 -11.95
CA TYR A 105 -34.05 1.42 -12.70
C TYR A 105 -34.36 1.25 -14.21
N VAL A 106 -33.64 2.01 -15.05
CA VAL A 106 -33.84 2.04 -16.51
C VAL A 106 -32.59 1.69 -17.31
N GLY A 107 -31.44 1.67 -16.70
CA GLY A 107 -30.18 1.33 -17.37
C GLY A 107 -28.97 1.84 -16.66
N ASP A 108 -27.82 1.77 -17.34
CA ASP A 108 -26.52 2.19 -16.83
C ASP A 108 -25.81 3.14 -17.79
N VAL A 109 -25.05 4.06 -17.26
CA VAL A 109 -24.06 4.84 -18.01
C VAL A 109 -22.68 4.38 -17.64
N ILE A 110 -21.86 4.09 -18.65
CA ILE A 110 -20.44 3.79 -18.50
C ILE A 110 -19.68 5.05 -18.87
N LEU A 111 -18.91 5.56 -17.92
CA LEU A 111 -18.05 6.73 -18.10
C LEU A 111 -16.58 6.29 -18.00
N LEU A 112 -15.78 6.69 -18.99
CA LEU A 112 -14.34 6.42 -19.03
C LEU A 112 -13.57 7.73 -18.83
N LYS A 113 -12.89 7.84 -17.69
CA LYS A 113 -12.03 8.99 -17.41
C LYS A 113 -10.58 8.67 -17.77
N ASN A 114 -9.99 9.46 -18.66
CA ASN A 114 -8.58 9.32 -19.00
C ASN A 114 -7.70 9.77 -17.82
N VAL A 115 -6.96 8.82 -17.25
CA VAL A 115 -6.03 9.03 -16.12
C VAL A 115 -4.58 8.74 -16.51
N THR A 116 -4.27 8.73 -17.80
CA THR A 116 -2.95 8.37 -18.34
C THR A 116 -1.85 9.23 -17.75
N GLU A 117 -2.01 10.56 -17.76
CA GLU A 117 -1.02 11.48 -17.20
C GLU A 117 -0.75 11.24 -15.72
N PHE A 118 -1.82 11.03 -14.95
CA PHE A 118 -1.71 10.70 -13.53
C PHE A 118 -0.98 9.38 -13.32
N LYS A 119 -1.35 8.35 -14.10
CA LYS A 119 -0.75 7.01 -13.99
C LYS A 119 0.72 7.00 -14.43
N GLU A 120 1.06 7.72 -15.49
CA GLU A 120 2.45 7.86 -15.95
C GLU A 120 3.31 8.55 -14.89
N LYS A 121 2.82 9.62 -14.26
CA LYS A 121 3.52 10.30 -13.16
C LYS A 121 3.70 9.40 -11.94
N ASP A 122 2.70 8.62 -11.60
CA ASP A 122 2.76 7.68 -10.49
C ASP A 122 3.78 6.56 -10.74
N ILE A 123 3.77 5.98 -11.94
CA ILE A 123 4.76 4.97 -12.36
C ILE A 123 6.18 5.55 -12.36
N ALA A 124 6.34 6.77 -12.91
CA ALA A 124 7.64 7.45 -12.93
C ALA A 124 8.16 7.71 -11.51
N LYS A 125 7.31 8.18 -10.61
CA LYS A 125 7.65 8.38 -9.18
C LYS A 125 8.11 7.07 -8.54
N THR A 126 7.36 5.99 -8.72
CA THR A 126 7.66 4.67 -8.16
C THR A 126 8.97 4.11 -8.69
N THR A 127 9.18 4.20 -10.00
CA THR A 127 10.43 3.76 -10.65
C THR A 127 11.62 4.59 -10.16
N PHE A 128 11.46 5.90 -10.02
CA PHE A 128 12.50 6.79 -9.50
C PHE A 128 12.90 6.40 -8.07
N ILE A 129 11.94 6.20 -7.16
CA ILE A 129 12.21 5.79 -5.77
C ILE A 129 12.93 4.45 -5.73
N SER A 130 12.49 3.48 -6.53
CA SER A 130 13.14 2.16 -6.62
C SER A 130 14.59 2.26 -7.10
N THR A 131 14.82 3.05 -8.16
CA THR A 131 16.16 3.27 -8.72
C THR A 131 17.07 3.94 -7.72
N ILE A 132 16.62 5.04 -7.09
CA ILE A 132 17.40 5.77 -6.08
C ILE A 132 17.75 4.86 -4.89
N SER A 133 16.80 4.03 -4.43
CA SER A 133 17.06 3.10 -3.33
C SER A 133 18.16 2.10 -3.66
N HIS A 134 18.18 1.56 -4.88
CA HIS A 134 19.24 0.68 -5.35
C HIS A 134 20.57 1.39 -5.51
N GLU A 135 20.58 2.57 -6.11
CA GLU A 135 21.78 3.37 -6.35
C GLU A 135 22.42 3.90 -5.05
N LEU A 136 21.63 4.11 -4.00
CA LEU A 136 22.14 4.50 -2.68
C LEU A 136 22.69 3.29 -1.90
N LYS A 137 22.11 2.13 -2.03
CA LYS A 137 22.54 0.92 -1.32
C LYS A 137 24.00 0.56 -1.63
N THR A 138 24.41 0.67 -2.87
CA THR A 138 25.76 0.31 -3.33
C THR A 138 26.86 1.14 -2.67
N PRO A 139 26.85 2.50 -2.71
CA PRO A 139 27.89 3.29 -2.06
C PRO A 139 27.86 3.16 -0.52
N ILE A 140 26.68 3.01 0.08
CA ILE A 140 26.58 2.81 1.53
C ILE A 140 27.22 1.47 1.91
N SER A 141 26.98 0.40 1.15
CA SER A 141 27.61 -0.88 1.38
C SER A 141 29.14 -0.83 1.24
N ALA A 142 29.64 -0.03 0.31
CA ALA A 142 31.08 0.23 0.15
C ALA A 142 31.67 0.97 1.38
N ILE A 143 30.95 1.96 1.92
CA ILE A 143 31.34 2.65 3.16
C ILE A 143 31.42 1.67 4.33
N MET A 144 30.40 0.83 4.48
CA MET A 144 30.34 -0.19 5.54
C MET A 144 31.51 -1.18 5.44
N MET A 145 31.84 -1.61 4.20
CA MET A 145 32.97 -2.50 3.96
C MET A 145 34.29 -1.84 4.32
N SER A 146 34.46 -0.56 3.97
CA SER A 146 35.67 0.22 4.31
C SER A 146 35.82 0.38 5.81
N LEU A 147 34.74 0.66 6.52
CA LEU A 147 34.75 0.71 8.00
C LEU A 147 35.15 -0.61 8.63
N LYS A 148 34.58 -1.72 8.13
CA LYS A 148 34.93 -3.05 8.61
C LYS A 148 36.42 -3.37 8.44
N LEU A 149 37.01 -2.91 7.34
CA LEU A 149 38.44 -3.03 7.11
C LEU A 149 39.26 -2.15 8.05
N LEU A 150 38.82 -0.88 8.29
CA LEU A 150 39.49 0.02 9.22
C LEU A 150 39.47 -0.50 10.67
N GLU A 151 38.42 -1.19 11.06
CA GLU A 151 38.29 -1.81 12.40
C GLU A 151 39.09 -3.12 12.53
N ASP A 152 39.66 -3.64 11.46
CA ASP A 152 40.48 -4.85 11.50
C ASP A 152 41.86 -4.57 12.10
N ASN A 153 42.16 -5.20 13.23
CA ASN A 153 43.41 -5.04 13.94
C ASN A 153 44.68 -5.36 13.09
N ARG A 154 44.52 -6.07 11.99
CA ARG A 154 45.62 -6.39 11.05
C ARG A 154 46.08 -5.18 10.25
N ILE A 155 45.23 -4.17 10.07
CA ILE A 155 45.56 -2.91 9.41
C ILE A 155 46.21 -1.92 10.38
N GLY A 156 45.81 -1.96 11.61
CA GLY A 156 46.32 -1.12 12.69
C GLY A 156 45.25 -0.90 13.77
N LYS A 157 45.69 -0.48 14.96
CA LYS A 157 44.75 -0.12 16.02
C LYS A 157 44.30 1.31 15.88
N LEU A 158 43.00 1.52 15.95
CA LEU A 158 42.41 2.85 16.03
C LEU A 158 42.64 3.45 17.42
N ASN A 159 42.85 4.75 17.49
CA ASN A 159 42.78 5.46 18.75
C ASN A 159 41.31 5.72 19.15
N THR A 160 41.11 6.15 20.41
CA THR A 160 39.77 6.35 20.97
C THR A 160 38.88 7.29 20.15
N GLU A 161 39.47 8.36 19.58
CA GLU A 161 38.74 9.31 18.76
C GLU A 161 38.38 8.70 17.40
N GLN A 162 39.28 7.97 16.77
CA GLN A 162 39.04 7.24 15.52
C GLN A 162 37.96 6.15 15.69
N GLU A 163 37.96 5.43 16.81
CA GLU A 163 36.91 4.46 17.14
C GLU A 163 35.55 5.14 17.29
N SER A 164 35.49 6.32 17.91
CA SER A 164 34.27 7.10 18.05
C SER A 164 33.74 7.57 16.69
N LEU A 165 34.63 8.08 15.81
CA LEU A 165 34.26 8.50 14.45
C LEU A 165 33.80 7.31 13.58
N SER A 166 34.50 6.18 13.65
CA SER A 166 34.14 4.95 12.94
C SER A 166 32.74 4.49 13.35
N ARG A 167 32.46 4.48 14.65
CA ARG A 167 31.13 4.14 15.18
C ARG A 167 30.04 5.07 14.65
N ASN A 168 30.31 6.38 14.64
CA ASN A 168 29.39 7.39 14.13
C ASN A 168 29.06 7.18 12.63
N ILE A 169 30.08 6.91 11.82
CA ILE A 169 29.91 6.64 10.39
C ILE A 169 29.10 5.36 10.19
N LYS A 170 29.37 4.32 10.98
CA LYS A 170 28.64 3.05 10.94
C LYS A 170 27.15 3.23 11.25
N GLU A 171 26.86 3.92 12.36
CA GLU A 171 25.47 4.19 12.80
C GLU A 171 24.68 4.97 11.74
N ASN A 172 25.30 5.99 11.11
CA ASN A 172 24.66 6.75 10.04
C ASN A 172 24.50 5.96 8.75
N SER A 173 25.47 5.09 8.42
CA SER A 173 25.38 4.22 7.25
C SER A 173 24.29 3.17 7.40
N ASP A 174 24.19 2.54 8.58
CA ASP A 174 23.11 1.58 8.91
C ASP A 174 21.74 2.27 8.80
N ARG A 175 21.64 3.49 9.29
CA ARG A 175 20.42 4.28 9.20
C ARG A 175 20.02 4.60 7.75
N LEU A 176 20.99 4.97 6.91
CA LEU A 176 20.73 5.21 5.49
C LEU A 176 20.25 3.94 4.77
N LEU A 177 20.82 2.78 5.10
CA LEU A 177 20.36 1.48 4.57
C LEU A 177 18.93 1.19 5.02
N GLU A 178 18.58 1.45 6.26
CA GLU A 178 17.21 1.29 6.78
C GLU A 178 16.22 2.16 6.00
N ILE A 179 16.52 3.45 5.85
CA ILE A 179 15.67 4.41 5.11
C ILE A 179 15.50 3.99 3.65
N THR A 180 16.58 3.59 2.97
CA THR A 180 16.50 3.14 1.57
C THR A 180 15.67 1.86 1.43
N SER A 181 15.77 0.93 2.38
CA SER A 181 14.95 -0.28 2.43
C SER A 181 13.46 0.04 2.63
N GLU A 182 13.14 0.98 3.52
CA GLU A 182 11.77 1.41 3.77
C GLU A 182 11.17 2.12 2.53
N LEU A 183 11.93 2.99 1.88
CA LEU A 183 11.52 3.65 0.65
C LEU A 183 11.21 2.65 -0.47
N LEU A 184 12.03 1.60 -0.60
CA LEU A 184 11.80 0.55 -1.59
C LEU A 184 10.52 -0.25 -1.28
N LYS A 185 10.29 -0.61 -0.02
CA LYS A 185 9.06 -1.30 0.41
C LYS A 185 7.82 -0.45 0.14
N MET A 186 7.86 0.84 0.49
CA MET A 186 6.78 1.79 0.20
C MET A 186 6.48 1.86 -1.29
N SER A 187 7.51 1.96 -2.12
CA SER A 187 7.38 1.99 -3.58
C SER A 187 6.71 0.73 -4.14
N GLN A 188 7.03 -0.44 -3.59
CA GLN A 188 6.39 -1.71 -3.97
C GLN A 188 4.89 -1.74 -3.61
N VAL A 189 4.53 -1.21 -2.45
CA VAL A 189 3.13 -1.11 -2.01
C VAL A 189 2.35 -0.14 -2.90
N GLU A 190 2.86 1.08 -3.09
CA GLU A 190 2.19 2.11 -3.92
C GLU A 190 2.00 1.67 -5.37
N SER A 191 2.93 0.88 -5.93
CA SER A 191 2.82 0.40 -7.31
C SER A 191 1.87 -0.78 -7.51
N GLY A 192 1.27 -1.30 -6.45
CA GLY A 192 0.48 -2.55 -6.49
C GLY A 192 1.32 -3.80 -6.81
N LYS A 193 2.65 -3.69 -6.78
CA LYS A 193 3.59 -4.80 -7.03
C LYS A 193 3.95 -5.56 -5.75
N LEU A 194 3.17 -5.42 -4.71
CA LEU A 194 3.36 -6.20 -3.49
C LEU A 194 2.84 -7.61 -3.70
N TYR A 195 3.75 -8.53 -4.00
CA TYR A 195 3.45 -9.95 -4.07
C TYR A 195 3.73 -10.60 -2.72
N LEU A 196 2.72 -11.29 -2.18
CA LEU A 196 2.87 -12.08 -0.97
C LEU A 196 3.32 -13.50 -1.33
N ASN A 197 4.24 -14.04 -0.53
CA ASN A 197 4.64 -15.44 -0.56
C ASN A 197 4.24 -16.13 0.75
N PRO A 198 2.94 -16.49 0.93
CA PRO A 198 2.45 -17.02 2.17
C PRO A 198 3.01 -18.40 2.48
N LYS A 199 3.33 -18.61 3.75
CA LYS A 199 3.80 -19.90 4.30
C LYS A 199 3.10 -20.16 5.63
N ILE A 200 2.95 -21.42 5.98
CA ILE A 200 2.51 -21.80 7.32
C ILE A 200 3.61 -21.40 8.32
N THR A 201 3.27 -20.48 9.21
CA THR A 201 4.21 -19.87 10.15
C THR A 201 3.67 -19.94 11.56
N LYS A 202 4.51 -20.34 12.50
CA LYS A 202 4.16 -20.27 13.93
C LYS A 202 4.37 -18.85 14.43
N PRO A 203 3.41 -18.26 15.18
CA PRO A 203 3.57 -16.91 15.72
C PRO A 203 4.84 -16.71 16.53
N ILE A 204 5.28 -17.75 17.28
CA ILE A 204 6.50 -17.68 18.08
C ILE A 204 7.77 -17.46 17.24
N GLU A 205 7.81 -17.97 16.01
CA GLU A 205 8.94 -17.77 15.11
C GLU A 205 9.10 -16.30 14.73
N LEU A 206 7.98 -15.60 14.52
CA LEU A 206 7.95 -14.16 14.22
C LEU A 206 8.43 -13.34 15.43
N ILE A 207 7.97 -13.70 16.61
CA ILE A 207 8.37 -13.06 17.88
C ILE A 207 9.87 -13.26 18.14
N ASN A 208 10.37 -14.48 18.03
CA ASN A 208 11.78 -14.79 18.25
C ASN A 208 12.68 -14.09 17.24
N TYR A 209 12.26 -14.01 15.98
CA TYR A 209 12.98 -13.26 14.95
C TYR A 209 13.09 -11.77 15.31
N ALA A 210 11.98 -11.16 15.73
CA ALA A 210 11.95 -9.74 16.12
C ALA A 210 12.85 -9.46 17.33
N ILE A 211 12.84 -10.33 18.34
CA ILE A 211 13.69 -10.21 19.53
C ILE A 211 15.17 -10.30 19.13
N LYS A 212 15.53 -11.28 18.33
CA LYS A 212 16.92 -11.46 17.86
C LYS A 212 17.39 -10.26 17.03
N ALA A 213 16.57 -9.76 16.14
CA ALA A 213 16.89 -8.61 15.30
C ALA A 213 17.10 -7.31 16.10
N ASN A 214 16.46 -7.18 17.25
CA ASN A 214 16.53 -6.01 18.12
C ASN A 214 17.41 -6.20 19.36
N GLN A 215 18.11 -7.33 19.50
CA GLN A 215 18.86 -7.66 20.70
C GLN A 215 19.92 -6.61 21.07
N VAL A 216 20.73 -6.19 20.11
CA VAL A 216 21.78 -5.18 20.32
C VAL A 216 21.19 -3.86 20.79
N GLN A 217 20.10 -3.42 20.17
CA GLN A 217 19.42 -2.19 20.54
C GLN A 217 18.77 -2.28 21.93
N ALA A 218 18.15 -3.41 22.25
CA ALA A 218 17.56 -3.64 23.56
C ALA A 218 18.61 -3.63 24.67
N GLU A 219 19.76 -4.25 24.46
CA GLU A 219 20.90 -4.23 25.39
C GLU A 219 21.46 -2.82 25.58
N ARG A 220 21.60 -2.06 24.49
CA ARG A 220 22.07 -0.66 24.52
C ARG A 220 21.19 0.24 25.39
N PHE A 221 19.88 0.09 25.30
CA PHE A 221 18.91 0.85 26.11
C PHE A 221 18.56 0.15 27.42
N ASN A 222 19.17 -0.99 27.70
CA ASN A 222 18.90 -1.82 28.88
C ASN A 222 17.41 -2.14 29.05
N CYS A 223 16.71 -2.37 27.93
CA CYS A 223 15.30 -2.76 27.93
C CYS A 223 15.14 -4.24 28.25
N GLN A 224 14.19 -4.56 29.12
CA GLN A 224 13.81 -5.93 29.43
C GLN A 224 12.62 -6.34 28.58
N ILE A 225 12.79 -7.37 27.76
CA ILE A 225 11.76 -7.91 26.89
C ILE A 225 11.18 -9.16 27.51
N GLU A 226 9.89 -9.15 27.78
CA GLU A 226 9.13 -10.29 28.30
C GLU A 226 8.25 -10.85 27.18
N VAL A 227 8.20 -12.19 27.07
CA VAL A 227 7.38 -12.88 26.07
C VAL A 227 6.16 -13.48 26.74
N GLU A 228 4.98 -13.15 26.24
CA GLU A 228 3.70 -13.75 26.62
C GLU A 228 3.20 -14.65 25.47
N TYR A 229 3.19 -15.95 25.68
CA TYR A 229 2.82 -16.89 24.63
C TYR A 229 2.01 -18.07 25.19
N PRO A 230 0.81 -18.35 24.65
CA PRO A 230 -0.02 -19.45 25.14
C PRO A 230 0.54 -20.81 24.73
N GLU A 231 0.19 -21.87 25.46
CA GLU A 231 0.61 -23.23 25.12
C GLU A 231 0.06 -23.69 23.76
N LYS A 232 -1.16 -23.28 23.42
CA LYS A 232 -1.83 -23.60 22.15
C LYS A 232 -2.25 -22.33 21.45
N ILE A 233 -1.77 -22.17 20.22
CA ILE A 233 -2.15 -21.08 19.33
C ILE A 233 -2.11 -21.58 17.89
N ALA A 234 -3.03 -21.07 17.07
CA ALA A 234 -3.09 -21.43 15.66
C ALA A 234 -1.85 -20.96 14.90
N LYS A 235 -1.45 -21.72 13.89
CA LYS A 235 -0.46 -21.30 12.91
C LYS A 235 -1.10 -20.29 11.96
N LEU A 236 -0.25 -19.40 11.44
CA LEU A 236 -0.64 -18.37 10.47
C LEU A 236 -0.25 -18.80 9.05
N PHE A 237 -1.06 -18.42 8.09
CA PHE A 237 -0.71 -18.50 6.69
C PHE A 237 -0.41 -17.10 6.16
N VAL A 238 0.86 -16.72 6.25
CA VAL A 238 1.34 -15.36 6.00
C VAL A 238 2.68 -15.37 5.27
N ASP A 239 3.00 -14.26 4.60
CA ASP A 239 4.35 -13.98 4.17
C ASP A 239 5.22 -13.74 5.41
N SER A 240 5.98 -14.76 5.80
CA SER A 240 6.74 -14.75 7.06
C SER A 240 7.79 -13.65 7.11
N GLU A 241 8.41 -13.29 5.99
CA GLU A 241 9.40 -12.22 5.94
C GLU A 241 8.77 -10.85 6.16
N LYS A 242 7.64 -10.57 5.53
CA LYS A 242 6.92 -9.30 5.66
C LYS A 242 6.32 -9.12 7.05
N ILE A 243 5.70 -10.15 7.59
CA ILE A 243 5.13 -10.08 8.94
C ILE A 243 6.24 -10.07 10.01
N ALA A 244 7.33 -10.81 9.82
CA ALA A 244 8.50 -10.70 10.70
C ALA A 244 9.06 -9.26 10.71
N TRP A 245 9.10 -8.60 9.56
CA TRP A 245 9.49 -7.21 9.46
C TRP A 245 8.53 -6.28 10.25
N VAL A 246 7.22 -6.52 10.15
CA VAL A 246 6.21 -5.76 10.93
C VAL A 246 6.44 -5.91 12.43
N VAL A 247 6.58 -7.13 12.92
CA VAL A 247 6.80 -7.40 14.36
C VAL A 247 8.13 -6.80 14.82
N THR A 248 9.17 -6.92 14.01
CA THR A 248 10.48 -6.31 14.27
C THR A 248 10.38 -4.79 14.38
N ASN A 249 9.64 -4.16 13.48
CA ASN A 249 9.41 -2.71 13.49
C ASN A 249 8.63 -2.25 14.73
N LEU A 250 7.59 -2.98 15.13
CA LEU A 250 6.83 -2.67 16.35
C LEU A 250 7.72 -2.77 17.58
N LEU A 251 8.52 -3.80 17.68
CA LEU A 251 9.45 -3.98 18.79
C LEU A 251 10.56 -2.91 18.82
N SER A 252 11.11 -2.58 17.66
CA SER A 252 12.09 -1.48 17.51
C SER A 252 11.52 -0.15 17.99
N ASN A 253 10.28 0.18 17.60
CA ASN A 253 9.61 1.37 18.08
C ASN A 253 9.41 1.34 19.61
N ALA A 254 8.98 0.22 20.16
CA ALA A 254 8.81 0.07 21.60
C ALA A 254 10.12 0.35 22.36
N ILE A 255 11.25 -0.14 21.86
CA ILE A 255 12.57 0.11 22.44
C ILE A 255 12.96 1.59 22.34
N ARG A 256 12.78 2.20 21.17
CA ARG A 256 13.13 3.62 20.93
C ARG A 256 12.35 4.60 21.82
N TYR A 257 11.07 4.32 22.05
CA TYR A 257 10.17 5.19 22.80
C TYR A 257 10.03 4.81 24.27
N SER A 258 10.63 3.69 24.67
CA SER A 258 10.72 3.28 26.07
C SER A 258 11.70 4.17 26.82
N SER A 259 11.48 4.31 28.12
CA SER A 259 12.50 4.90 29.01
C SER A 259 13.69 3.95 29.16
N GLU A 260 14.85 4.50 29.52
CA GLU A 260 16.02 3.71 29.89
C GLU A 260 15.66 2.74 31.03
N ASN A 261 16.12 1.50 30.95
CA ASN A 261 15.69 0.40 31.81
C ASN A 261 14.20 0.05 31.70
N GLY A 262 13.58 0.36 30.58
CA GLY A 262 12.17 0.11 30.34
C GLY A 262 11.84 -1.38 30.21
N ARG A 263 10.58 -1.69 30.47
CA ARG A 263 9.98 -3.00 30.28
C ARG A 263 9.18 -3.02 28.99
N ILE A 264 9.31 -4.09 28.20
CA ILE A 264 8.54 -4.30 26.97
C ILE A 264 7.96 -5.71 27.01
N ILE A 265 6.69 -5.84 26.68
CA ILE A 265 6.01 -7.12 26.56
C ILE A 265 5.72 -7.35 25.07
N ILE A 266 6.16 -8.49 24.55
CA ILE A 266 5.81 -8.97 23.21
C ILE A 266 5.09 -10.31 23.35
N GLY A 267 3.98 -10.47 22.65
CA GLY A 267 3.23 -11.71 22.79
C GLY A 267 2.27 -11.96 21.66
N ALA A 268 1.59 -13.08 21.76
CA ALA A 268 0.52 -13.48 20.85
C ALA A 268 -0.63 -14.08 21.66
N ARG A 269 -1.83 -13.88 21.16
CA ARG A 269 -3.03 -14.48 21.72
C ARG A 269 -4.03 -14.82 20.61
N GLN A 270 -4.83 -15.83 20.87
CA GLN A 270 -5.92 -16.19 19.97
C GLN A 270 -7.19 -15.45 20.38
N ILE A 271 -7.79 -14.75 19.43
CA ILE A 271 -9.07 -14.08 19.58
C ILE A 271 -10.00 -14.60 18.50
N ASP A 272 -11.00 -15.40 18.88
CA ASP A 272 -11.91 -16.07 17.97
C ASP A 272 -11.16 -16.88 16.89
N LYS A 273 -11.28 -16.49 15.62
CA LYS A 273 -10.61 -17.15 14.48
C LYS A 273 -9.31 -16.44 14.07
N ALA A 274 -8.88 -15.44 14.81
CA ALA A 274 -7.70 -14.64 14.51
C ALA A 274 -6.61 -14.81 15.57
N VAL A 275 -5.37 -14.62 15.16
CA VAL A 275 -4.22 -14.49 16.06
C VAL A 275 -3.82 -13.03 16.10
N GLU A 276 -3.72 -12.49 17.31
CA GLU A 276 -3.22 -11.14 17.55
C GLU A 276 -1.79 -11.24 18.08
N ILE A 277 -0.87 -10.54 17.40
CA ILE A 277 0.49 -10.32 17.89
C ILE A 277 0.56 -8.90 18.42
N TYR A 278 1.08 -8.71 19.62
CA TYR A 278 1.13 -7.39 20.25
C TYR A 278 2.49 -7.10 20.87
N VAL A 279 2.81 -5.81 20.88
CA VAL A 279 3.97 -5.25 21.57
C VAL A 279 3.47 -4.14 22.48
N LYS A 280 3.79 -4.22 23.77
CA LYS A 280 3.41 -3.23 24.78
C LYS A 280 4.65 -2.61 25.38
N ASP A 281 4.75 -1.31 25.33
CA ASP A 281 5.75 -0.54 26.06
C ASP A 281 5.11 0.28 27.19
N PHE A 282 5.95 0.76 28.08
CA PHE A 282 5.58 1.60 29.22
C PHE A 282 6.24 2.99 29.09
N GLY A 283 6.40 3.45 27.86
CA GLY A 283 6.94 4.76 27.53
C GLY A 283 5.97 5.90 27.82
N LYS A 284 6.25 7.06 27.27
CA LYS A 284 5.45 8.27 27.48
C LYS A 284 4.03 8.24 26.89
N GLY A 285 3.74 7.24 26.08
CA GLY A 285 2.46 7.12 25.39
C GLY A 285 2.28 8.10 24.22
N ILE A 286 1.15 7.95 23.54
CA ILE A 286 0.77 8.76 22.38
C ILE A 286 -0.60 9.38 22.64
N ASP A 287 -0.70 10.70 22.45
CA ASP A 287 -1.96 11.43 22.57
C ASP A 287 -2.99 10.88 21.58
N SER A 288 -4.23 10.74 22.01
CA SER A 288 -5.34 10.19 21.20
C SER A 288 -5.56 10.93 19.87
N ARG A 289 -5.19 12.21 19.79
CA ARG A 289 -5.24 13.00 18.55
C ARG A 289 -4.43 12.38 17.41
N TYR A 290 -3.38 11.65 17.73
CA TYR A 290 -2.42 11.13 16.76
C TYR A 290 -2.61 9.64 16.47
N HIS A 291 -3.54 8.94 17.13
CA HIS A 291 -3.71 7.49 17.00
C HIS A 291 -4.01 7.03 15.57
N GLU A 292 -4.73 7.82 14.78
CA GLU A 292 -4.96 7.53 13.36
C GLU A 292 -3.77 7.98 12.50
N SER A 293 -3.23 9.16 12.78
CA SER A 293 -2.18 9.78 11.98
C SER A 293 -0.83 9.06 12.04
N ILE A 294 -0.55 8.30 13.11
CA ILE A 294 0.72 7.57 13.23
C ILE A 294 0.92 6.49 12.16
N PHE A 295 -0.16 6.06 11.50
CA PHE A 295 -0.12 5.12 10.37
C PHE A 295 -0.01 5.81 9.01
N ASP A 296 -0.01 7.14 8.97
CA ASP A 296 0.17 7.89 7.73
C ASP A 296 1.66 7.91 7.33
N HIS A 297 1.92 7.85 6.02
CA HIS A 297 3.28 7.91 5.50
C HIS A 297 3.95 9.24 5.88
N TYR A 298 5.20 9.17 6.35
CA TYR A 298 6.02 10.29 6.81
C TYR A 298 5.52 11.04 8.04
N PHE A 299 4.45 10.58 8.67
CA PHE A 299 3.94 11.23 9.88
C PHE A 299 4.83 10.92 11.08
N ARG A 300 5.04 11.94 11.89
CA ARG A 300 5.75 11.83 13.17
C ARG A 300 5.02 12.69 14.20
N VAL A 301 4.88 12.18 15.40
CA VAL A 301 4.28 12.97 16.49
C VAL A 301 5.08 14.24 16.71
N PRO A 302 4.45 15.44 16.68
CA PRO A 302 5.13 16.71 16.88
C PRO A 302 5.90 16.74 18.21
N GLY A 303 7.11 17.32 18.18
CA GLY A 303 7.98 17.45 19.35
C GLY A 303 8.74 16.19 19.74
N THR A 304 8.65 15.10 18.96
CA THR A 304 9.47 13.91 19.23
C THR A 304 10.93 14.14 18.83
N LYS A 305 11.85 13.85 19.76
CA LYS A 305 13.30 13.92 19.53
C LYS A 305 13.86 12.61 18.99
N VAL A 306 13.07 11.52 19.06
CA VAL A 306 13.48 10.20 18.55
C VAL A 306 13.59 10.25 17.03
N GLN A 307 14.70 9.82 16.50
CA GLN A 307 14.93 9.79 15.05
C GLN A 307 14.15 8.65 14.38
N GLY A 308 13.60 8.92 13.21
CA GLY A 308 12.87 7.92 12.41
C GLY A 308 12.39 8.51 11.08
N SER A 309 12.10 7.64 10.12
CA SER A 309 11.61 8.01 8.78
C SER A 309 10.14 8.44 8.75
N GLY A 310 9.35 7.97 9.71
CA GLY A 310 7.90 8.08 9.69
C GLY A 310 7.21 7.10 8.72
N LEU A 311 7.93 6.10 8.22
CA LEU A 311 7.42 5.11 7.26
C LEU A 311 7.11 3.76 7.88
N GLY A 312 7.77 3.40 8.97
CA GLY A 312 7.68 2.07 9.55
C GLY A 312 6.27 1.60 9.89
N LEU A 313 5.47 2.42 10.58
CA LEU A 313 4.09 2.08 10.92
C LEU A 313 3.16 2.08 9.70
N ALA A 314 3.35 3.01 8.76
CA ALA A 314 2.58 3.05 7.53
C ALA A 314 2.81 1.78 6.68
N ILE A 315 4.05 1.37 6.48
CA ILE A 315 4.41 0.14 5.77
C ILE A 315 3.90 -1.10 6.53
N SER A 316 4.00 -1.10 7.86
CA SER A 316 3.45 -2.18 8.68
C SER A 316 1.96 -2.35 8.48
N LYS A 317 1.21 -1.26 8.46
CA LYS A 317 -0.23 -1.25 8.14
C LYS A 317 -0.49 -1.82 6.75
N ASP A 318 0.24 -1.37 5.75
CA ASP A 318 0.10 -1.85 4.37
C ASP A 318 0.34 -3.36 4.26
N PHE A 319 1.36 -3.88 4.92
CA PHE A 319 1.66 -5.31 4.92
C PHE A 319 0.58 -6.14 5.64
N VAL A 320 0.10 -5.66 6.78
CA VAL A 320 -0.96 -6.34 7.54
C VAL A 320 -2.27 -6.35 6.76
N GLU A 321 -2.66 -5.22 6.17
CA GLU A 321 -3.87 -5.10 5.35
C GLU A 321 -3.79 -5.95 4.07
N ALA A 322 -2.62 -6.07 3.46
CA ALA A 322 -2.40 -6.97 2.32
C ALA A 322 -2.64 -8.46 2.67
N HIS A 323 -2.50 -8.82 3.95
CA HIS A 323 -2.82 -10.15 4.47
C HIS A 323 -4.30 -10.30 4.91
N GLY A 324 -5.13 -9.27 4.72
CA GLY A 324 -6.51 -9.25 5.20
C GLY A 324 -6.66 -9.03 6.70
N GLY A 325 -5.59 -8.63 7.38
CA GLY A 325 -5.56 -8.32 8.81
C GLY A 325 -5.77 -6.83 9.11
N THR A 326 -5.73 -6.51 10.37
CA THR A 326 -5.82 -5.15 10.89
C THR A 326 -4.71 -4.86 11.88
N ILE A 327 -4.26 -3.61 11.92
CA ILE A 327 -3.33 -3.10 12.91
C ILE A 327 -3.98 -1.95 13.67
N ARG A 328 -3.81 -1.93 14.98
CA ARG A 328 -4.38 -0.88 15.84
C ARG A 328 -3.41 -0.49 16.94
N ILE A 329 -3.69 0.63 17.56
CA ILE A 329 -2.98 1.16 18.72
C ILE A 329 -3.93 1.36 19.87
N GLU A 330 -3.46 1.08 21.07
CA GLU A 330 -4.03 1.48 22.34
C GLU A 330 -2.94 2.17 23.13
N SER A 331 -3.12 3.43 23.51
CA SER A 331 -2.11 4.21 24.19
C SER A 331 -2.74 5.31 25.05
N GLU A 332 -2.11 5.60 26.16
CA GLU A 332 -2.43 6.72 27.06
C GLU A 332 -1.14 7.48 27.35
N VAL A 333 -1.24 8.81 27.46
CA VAL A 333 -0.10 9.66 27.84
C VAL A 333 0.24 9.44 29.30
N GLY A 334 1.54 9.13 29.62
CA GLY A 334 2.01 8.83 30.97
C GLY A 334 1.88 7.38 31.34
#